data_0d26104977fbb5c915b8e62bcd979221
#
_entry.id   0d26104977fbb5c915b8e62bcd979221
#
_cell.length_a   1.000
_cell.length_b   1.000
_cell.length_c   1.000
_cell.angle_alpha   90.00
_cell.angle_beta   90.00
_cell.angle_gamma   90.00
#
_symmetry.space_group_name_H-M   'P 1'
#
loop_
_entity.id
_entity.type
_entity.pdbx_description
1 polymer ?
#
loop_
_entity_poly.entity_id
_entity_poly.type
_entity_poly.pdbx_seq_one_letter_code
_entity_poly.pdbx_strand_id
1 'polypeptide(L)'
;EKLLDGQEKKLTLDDLAKEQCDVYILGSDQIWARELTHGFDPAYFGQFAPGCKKISYAASVPNGSIPEAEQAYFEQALKSLAHISVREEKLARVVEKLTGKEVTTVVDPTLLLERADYEDLLYEEPLVKEKYIFAYFVVEDELLGKCAEKAAAVLGYRLIELHYKKTPKLKSENMIFDAGPREFPTSISDAEMIFTNSFHGTVFSILFQKKFYSVYKEN
;
A
#
# COMPACT_ATOMS: atom_id res chain seq x y z
N GLU A 1 3.59 6.38 -18.03
CA GLU A 1 3.91 5.46 -19.18
C GLU A 1 5.37 4.97 -19.16
N LYS A 2 6.34 5.74 -18.68
CA LYS A 2 7.74 5.31 -18.60
C LYS A 2 8.08 4.38 -17.42
N LEU A 3 7.25 4.33 -16.39
CA LEU A 3 7.47 3.52 -15.19
C LEU A 3 6.83 2.13 -15.27
N LEU A 4 5.81 1.98 -16.09
CA LEU A 4 5.15 0.72 -16.35
C LEU A 4 5.19 0.53 -17.87
N ASP A 5 6.15 -0.25 -18.34
CA ASP A 5 6.30 -0.53 -19.76
C ASP A 5 5.08 -1.32 -20.24
N GLY A 6 3.97 -0.62 -20.42
CA GLY A 6 2.67 -0.86 -21.07
C GLY A 6 2.18 -2.29 -21.35
N GLN A 7 2.73 -3.29 -20.73
CA GLN A 7 2.28 -4.66 -20.86
C GLN A 7 1.88 -5.22 -19.50
N GLU A 8 0.60 -5.15 -19.19
CA GLU A 8 -0.03 -5.99 -18.17
C GLU A 8 0.08 -7.47 -18.55
N LYS A 9 1.29 -8.00 -18.55
CA LYS A 9 1.52 -9.42 -18.72
C LYS A 9 1.31 -10.08 -17.36
N LYS A 10 0.23 -10.85 -17.21
CA LYS A 10 0.09 -11.75 -16.07
C LYS A 10 1.20 -12.79 -16.17
N LEU A 11 2.17 -12.71 -15.27
CA LEU A 11 3.25 -13.68 -15.16
C LEU A 11 2.77 -14.87 -14.33
N THR A 12 3.08 -16.06 -14.80
CA THR A 12 2.95 -17.30 -14.04
C THR A 12 4.21 -17.53 -13.19
N LEU A 13 4.15 -18.48 -12.24
CA LEU A 13 5.34 -18.90 -11.51
C LEU A 13 6.43 -19.43 -12.45
N ASP A 14 6.05 -20.11 -13.52
CA ASP A 14 6.99 -20.62 -14.55
C ASP A 14 7.62 -19.49 -15.36
N ASP A 15 6.91 -18.38 -15.58
CA ASP A 15 7.48 -17.20 -16.23
C ASP A 15 8.49 -16.52 -15.30
N LEU A 16 8.12 -16.32 -14.01
CA LEU A 16 9.03 -15.78 -13.02
C LEU A 16 10.29 -16.65 -12.83
N ALA A 17 10.17 -17.97 -12.91
CA ALA A 17 11.29 -18.88 -12.80
C ALA A 17 12.28 -18.78 -13.98
N LYS A 18 11.85 -18.25 -15.12
CA LYS A 18 12.70 -18.04 -16.31
C LYS A 18 13.42 -16.68 -16.30
N GLU A 19 12.92 -15.73 -15.49
CA GLU A 19 13.59 -14.43 -15.36
C GLU A 19 14.94 -14.61 -14.67
N GLN A 20 15.98 -14.03 -15.27
CA GLN A 20 17.32 -14.07 -14.70
C GLN A 20 17.63 -12.77 -14.01
N CYS A 21 17.77 -12.84 -12.70
CA CYS A 21 18.23 -11.71 -11.89
C CYS A 21 19.11 -12.21 -10.75
N ASP A 22 19.96 -11.34 -10.22
CA ASP A 22 20.85 -11.68 -9.11
C ASP A 22 20.10 -11.82 -7.80
N VAL A 23 19.05 -11.01 -7.60
CA VAL A 23 18.27 -10.94 -6.37
C VAL A 23 16.81 -10.65 -6.69
N TYR A 24 15.90 -11.40 -6.07
CA TYR A 24 14.48 -11.05 -6.01
C TYR A 24 14.18 -10.33 -4.71
N ILE A 25 13.55 -9.16 -4.79
CA ILE A 25 13.05 -8.40 -3.65
C ILE A 25 11.54 -8.58 -3.57
N LEU A 26 11.06 -9.17 -2.47
CA LEU A 26 9.65 -9.44 -2.21
C LEU A 26 9.10 -8.36 -1.27
N GLY A 27 8.11 -7.64 -1.70
CA GLY A 27 7.53 -6.52 -0.95
C GLY A 27 7.50 -5.26 -1.79
N SER A 28 7.05 -4.21 -1.22
CA SER A 28 6.57 -4.04 0.17
C SER A 28 5.10 -4.43 0.31
N ASP A 29 4.44 -3.85 1.33
CA ASP A 29 3.01 -3.92 1.62
C ASP A 29 2.54 -5.30 2.12
N GLN A 30 1.23 -5.48 2.21
CA GLN A 30 0.59 -6.66 2.81
C GLN A 30 0.60 -7.89 1.87
N ILE A 31 1.75 -8.14 1.24
CA ILE A 31 1.92 -9.26 0.29
C ILE A 31 1.76 -10.64 0.94
N TRP A 32 1.87 -10.71 2.26
CA TRP A 32 1.68 -11.96 3.04
C TRP A 32 0.29 -12.07 3.67
N ALA A 33 -0.62 -11.15 3.35
CA ALA A 33 -1.99 -11.17 3.82
C ALA A 33 -2.84 -12.10 2.97
N ARG A 34 -3.21 -13.26 3.51
CA ARG A 34 -4.00 -14.29 2.82
C ARG A 34 -5.30 -13.76 2.23
N GLU A 35 -5.97 -12.86 2.94
CA GLU A 35 -7.25 -12.28 2.54
C GLU A 35 -7.11 -11.37 1.31
N LEU A 36 -5.97 -10.70 1.17
CA LEU A 36 -5.70 -9.76 0.07
C LEU A 36 -5.14 -10.46 -1.17
N THR A 37 -4.41 -11.56 -0.96
CA THR A 37 -3.75 -12.31 -2.03
C THR A 37 -4.55 -13.54 -2.49
N HIS A 38 -5.81 -13.67 -2.04
CA HIS A 38 -6.70 -14.78 -2.36
C HIS A 38 -6.13 -16.17 -2.02
N GLY A 39 -5.40 -16.26 -0.93
CA GLY A 39 -4.64 -17.43 -0.49
C GLY A 39 -3.16 -17.07 -0.31
N PHE A 40 -2.34 -18.07 0.00
CA PHE A 40 -0.88 -17.87 0.02
C PHE A 40 -0.32 -18.07 -1.39
N ASP A 41 -0.14 -16.96 -2.12
CA ASP A 41 0.49 -17.03 -3.43
C ASP A 41 2.00 -17.28 -3.28
N PRO A 42 2.52 -18.40 -3.83
CA PRO A 42 3.93 -18.74 -3.74
C PRO A 42 4.88 -17.68 -4.30
N ALA A 43 4.42 -16.83 -5.21
CA ALA A 43 5.22 -15.72 -5.75
C ALA A 43 5.66 -14.75 -4.67
N TYR A 44 4.76 -14.39 -3.74
CA TYR A 44 5.07 -13.46 -2.65
C TYR A 44 5.99 -14.04 -1.56
N PHE A 45 6.24 -15.34 -1.62
CA PHE A 45 7.20 -16.04 -0.76
C PHE A 45 8.48 -16.45 -1.50
N GLY A 46 8.61 -16.06 -2.77
CA GLY A 46 9.77 -16.39 -3.59
C GLY A 46 9.90 -17.87 -3.96
N GLN A 47 8.79 -18.62 -3.96
CA GLN A 47 8.79 -20.07 -4.21
C GLN A 47 8.79 -20.43 -5.71
N PHE A 48 9.43 -19.61 -6.56
CA PHE A 48 9.44 -19.77 -8.01
C PHE A 48 10.85 -19.92 -8.60
N ALA A 49 11.89 -19.50 -7.90
CA ALA A 49 13.26 -19.50 -8.41
C ALA A 49 14.22 -20.19 -7.41
N PRO A 50 14.28 -21.53 -7.39
CA PRO A 50 15.25 -22.21 -6.55
C PRO A 50 16.66 -21.83 -7.00
N GLY A 51 17.52 -21.44 -6.06
CA GLY A 51 18.91 -21.08 -6.33
C GLY A 51 19.18 -19.57 -6.50
N CYS A 52 18.19 -18.74 -6.81
CA CYS A 52 18.35 -17.30 -6.76
C CYS A 52 18.30 -16.76 -5.35
N LYS A 53 19.06 -15.70 -5.05
CA LYS A 53 18.97 -14.97 -3.79
C LYS A 53 17.63 -14.27 -3.70
N LYS A 54 16.94 -14.40 -2.59
CA LYS A 54 15.66 -13.76 -2.30
C LYS A 54 15.71 -13.07 -0.96
N ILE A 55 15.16 -11.88 -0.91
CA ILE A 55 15.02 -11.08 0.31
C ILE A 55 13.61 -10.52 0.38
N SER A 56 13.10 -10.24 1.57
CA SER A 56 11.92 -9.38 1.69
C SER A 56 12.32 -7.96 2.10
N TYR A 57 11.56 -6.98 1.61
CA TYR A 57 11.68 -5.59 2.02
C TYR A 57 10.33 -5.03 2.44
N ALA A 58 10.21 -4.62 3.71
CA ALA A 58 8.99 -4.04 4.28
C ALA A 58 7.71 -4.87 4.02
N ALA A 59 7.85 -6.20 3.93
CA ALA A 59 6.70 -7.08 3.81
C ALA A 59 5.82 -7.01 5.07
N SER A 60 4.51 -7.15 4.91
CA SER A 60 3.54 -6.91 5.97
C SER A 60 2.39 -7.92 5.95
N VAL A 61 1.68 -7.97 7.06
CA VAL A 61 0.38 -8.64 7.25
C VAL A 61 -0.55 -7.72 8.06
N PRO A 62 -1.87 -7.92 8.00
CA PRO A 62 -2.80 -7.17 8.83
C PRO A 62 -2.46 -7.25 10.31
N ASN A 63 -2.47 -6.11 11.01
CA ASN A 63 -2.18 -6.00 12.45
C ASN A 63 -0.81 -6.57 12.89
N GLY A 64 0.11 -6.83 11.97
CA GLY A 64 1.44 -7.38 12.25
C GLY A 64 1.40 -8.75 12.94
N SER A 65 0.38 -9.57 12.73
CA SER A 65 0.24 -10.88 13.37
C SER A 65 -0.12 -11.97 12.40
N ILE A 66 0.45 -13.17 12.65
CA ILE A 66 0.21 -14.37 11.86
C ILE A 66 -0.65 -15.32 12.72
N PRO A 67 -1.85 -15.68 12.26
CA PRO A 67 -2.71 -16.64 12.94
C PRO A 67 -1.98 -17.98 13.20
N GLU A 68 -2.25 -18.62 14.33
CA GLU A 68 -1.57 -19.87 14.72
C GLU A 68 -1.68 -20.95 13.64
N ALA A 69 -2.86 -21.07 13.04
CA ALA A 69 -3.11 -22.03 11.96
C ALA A 69 -2.24 -21.80 10.69
N GLU A 70 -1.65 -20.63 10.53
CA GLU A 70 -0.85 -20.24 9.37
C GLU A 70 0.67 -20.27 9.66
N GLN A 71 1.07 -20.31 10.93
CA GLN A 71 2.47 -20.20 11.33
C GLN A 71 3.37 -21.28 10.72
N ALA A 72 2.87 -22.51 10.60
CA ALA A 72 3.64 -23.59 9.98
C ALA A 72 3.96 -23.34 8.49
N TYR A 73 3.01 -22.74 7.76
CA TYR A 73 3.25 -22.34 6.38
C TYR A 73 4.31 -21.23 6.30
N PHE A 74 4.18 -20.18 7.12
CA PHE A 74 5.13 -19.08 7.16
C PHE A 74 6.54 -19.56 7.54
N GLU A 75 6.67 -20.43 8.54
CA GLU A 75 7.95 -21.02 8.92
C GLU A 75 8.62 -21.68 7.72
N GLN A 76 7.90 -22.52 6.99
CA GLN A 76 8.44 -23.24 5.84
C GLN A 76 8.76 -22.28 4.68
N ALA A 77 7.85 -21.37 4.35
CA ALA A 77 7.97 -20.49 3.20
C ALA A 77 9.12 -19.47 3.33
N LEU A 78 9.29 -18.91 4.54
CA LEU A 78 10.30 -17.88 4.78
C LEU A 78 11.72 -18.44 5.00
N LYS A 79 11.89 -19.74 5.20
CA LYS A 79 13.22 -20.37 5.33
C LYS A 79 14.12 -20.15 4.12
N SER A 80 13.55 -20.02 2.93
CA SER A 80 14.28 -19.81 1.68
C SER A 80 14.82 -18.39 1.50
N LEU A 81 14.33 -17.41 2.25
CA LEU A 81 14.76 -16.03 2.13
C LEU A 81 16.14 -15.83 2.78
N ALA A 82 17.05 -15.19 2.06
CA ALA A 82 18.41 -14.91 2.57
C ALA A 82 18.39 -13.80 3.65
N HIS A 83 17.54 -12.80 3.48
CA HIS A 83 17.30 -11.74 4.44
C HIS A 83 15.81 -11.47 4.52
N ILE A 84 15.34 -11.18 5.73
CA ILE A 84 13.93 -10.88 5.98
C ILE A 84 13.84 -9.49 6.62
N SER A 85 13.13 -8.57 5.95
CA SER A 85 12.70 -7.35 6.57
C SER A 85 11.20 -7.14 6.43
N VAL A 86 10.61 -6.60 7.47
CA VAL A 86 9.17 -6.38 7.60
C VAL A 86 8.88 -4.96 8.04
N ARG A 87 7.64 -4.52 7.88
CA ARG A 87 7.25 -3.15 8.20
C ARG A 87 6.92 -2.96 9.68
N GLU A 88 6.46 -3.98 10.39
CA GLU A 88 5.99 -3.90 11.76
C GLU A 88 6.90 -4.68 12.73
N GLU A 89 7.29 -4.06 13.86
CA GLU A 89 8.05 -4.73 14.91
C GLU A 89 7.36 -5.99 15.48
N LYS A 90 6.02 -5.94 15.57
CA LYS A 90 5.25 -7.07 16.05
C LYS A 90 5.41 -8.27 15.10
N LEU A 91 5.35 -8.04 13.79
CA LEU A 91 5.56 -9.08 12.79
C LEU A 91 7.01 -9.60 12.83
N ALA A 92 8.00 -8.71 12.99
CA ALA A 92 9.39 -9.11 13.10
C ALA A 92 9.59 -10.16 14.21
N ARG A 93 9.10 -9.88 15.42
CA ARG A 93 9.19 -10.81 16.56
C ARG A 93 8.52 -12.16 16.29
N VAL A 94 7.39 -12.18 15.60
CA VAL A 94 6.69 -13.42 15.22
C VAL A 94 7.52 -14.20 14.21
N VAL A 95 8.02 -13.55 13.17
CA VAL A 95 8.80 -14.19 12.11
C VAL A 95 10.14 -14.69 12.64
N GLU A 96 10.82 -13.94 13.51
CA GLU A 96 12.04 -14.39 14.20
C GLU A 96 11.80 -15.68 14.98
N LYS A 97 10.72 -15.72 15.76
CA LYS A 97 10.34 -16.91 16.54
C LYS A 97 10.07 -18.12 15.64
N LEU A 98 9.40 -17.91 14.49
CA LEU A 98 9.05 -18.99 13.57
C LEU A 98 10.25 -19.51 12.78
N THR A 99 11.13 -18.61 12.34
CA THR A 99 12.20 -18.97 11.39
C THR A 99 13.55 -19.21 12.05
N GLY A 100 13.75 -18.67 13.25
CA GLY A 100 15.05 -18.62 13.92
C GLY A 100 16.06 -17.69 13.24
N LYS A 101 15.61 -16.83 12.31
CA LYS A 101 16.44 -15.86 11.59
C LYS A 101 16.29 -14.48 12.20
N GLU A 102 17.32 -13.65 12.06
CA GLU A 102 17.25 -12.23 12.32
C GLU A 102 16.28 -11.56 11.34
N VAL A 103 15.38 -10.71 11.85
CA VAL A 103 14.38 -9.98 11.06
C VAL A 103 14.51 -8.49 11.34
N THR A 104 14.76 -7.71 10.30
CA THR A 104 14.92 -6.28 10.41
C THR A 104 13.57 -5.56 10.23
N THR A 105 13.23 -4.67 11.14
CA THR A 105 12.10 -3.75 10.92
C THR A 105 12.57 -2.55 10.11
N VAL A 106 11.88 -2.26 9.01
CA VAL A 106 12.20 -1.15 8.09
C VAL A 106 10.94 -0.35 7.77
N VAL A 107 11.12 0.89 7.35
CA VAL A 107 10.01 1.72 6.87
C VAL A 107 9.52 1.24 5.51
N ASP A 108 8.27 1.57 5.21
CA ASP A 108 7.72 1.38 3.85
C ASP A 108 8.58 2.17 2.84
N PRO A 109 8.84 1.63 1.63
CA PRO A 109 9.71 2.29 0.64
C PRO A 109 9.23 3.69 0.24
N THR A 110 7.94 3.99 0.35
CA THR A 110 7.44 5.36 0.12
C THR A 110 8.03 6.39 1.08
N LEU A 111 8.47 5.97 2.26
CA LEU A 111 9.12 6.83 3.27
C LEU A 111 10.65 6.94 3.10
N LEU A 112 11.23 6.26 2.12
CA LEU A 112 12.65 6.43 1.77
C LEU A 112 12.88 7.66 0.90
N LEU A 113 11.82 8.21 0.34
CA LEU A 113 11.82 9.36 -0.55
C LEU A 113 11.27 10.59 0.18
N GLU A 114 11.75 11.76 -0.22
CA GLU A 114 11.24 13.05 0.22
C GLU A 114 10.24 13.62 -0.80
N ARG A 115 9.55 14.68 -0.42
CA ARG A 115 8.58 15.34 -1.33
C ARG A 115 9.19 15.69 -2.69
N ALA A 116 10.43 16.19 -2.70
CA ALA A 116 11.11 16.58 -3.92
C ALA A 116 11.32 15.43 -4.91
N ASP A 117 11.48 14.20 -4.41
CA ASP A 117 11.67 13.02 -5.25
C ASP A 117 10.37 12.61 -5.99
N TYR A 118 9.23 13.10 -5.53
CA TYR A 118 7.93 12.85 -6.16
C TYR A 118 7.51 13.91 -7.16
N GLU A 119 8.22 15.05 -7.27
CA GLU A 119 7.82 16.18 -8.13
C GLU A 119 7.68 15.78 -9.59
N ASP A 120 8.58 14.96 -10.12
CA ASP A 120 8.51 14.45 -11.49
C ASP A 120 7.34 13.49 -11.72
N LEU A 121 6.78 12.92 -10.65
CA LEU A 121 5.63 12.02 -10.72
C LEU A 121 4.31 12.81 -10.73
N LEU A 122 4.27 13.97 -10.11
CA LEU A 122 3.06 14.78 -10.02
C LEU A 122 2.71 15.40 -11.40
N TYR A 123 1.45 15.73 -11.58
CA TYR A 123 1.05 16.54 -12.73
C TYR A 123 1.42 18.00 -12.49
N GLU A 124 1.88 18.70 -13.55
CA GLU A 124 2.17 20.13 -13.50
C GLU A 124 0.90 20.97 -13.32
N GLU A 125 -0.20 20.54 -13.95
CA GLU A 125 -1.50 21.17 -13.82
C GLU A 125 -2.36 20.40 -12.81
N PRO A 126 -3.09 21.10 -11.93
CA PRO A 126 -3.92 20.45 -10.94
C PRO A 126 -5.05 19.65 -11.61
N LEU A 127 -5.31 18.44 -11.09
CA LEU A 127 -6.40 17.58 -11.57
C LEU A 127 -7.78 18.22 -11.35
N VAL A 128 -7.92 19.04 -10.32
CA VAL A 128 -9.12 19.79 -9.99
C VAL A 128 -8.72 21.22 -9.69
N LYS A 129 -9.31 22.19 -10.40
CA LYS A 129 -8.96 23.61 -10.29
C LYS A 129 -9.49 24.28 -9.03
N GLU A 130 -10.62 23.81 -8.53
CA GLU A 130 -11.26 24.35 -7.33
C GLU A 130 -10.60 23.75 -6.08
N LYS A 131 -10.65 24.49 -4.98
CA LYS A 131 -10.23 23.97 -3.67
C LYS A 131 -11.07 22.75 -3.29
N TYR A 132 -10.41 21.69 -2.81
CA TYR A 132 -11.11 20.47 -2.47
C TYR A 132 -10.56 19.78 -1.23
N ILE A 133 -11.40 18.95 -0.64
CA ILE A 133 -11.06 17.92 0.35
C ILE A 133 -10.95 16.61 -0.40
N PHE A 134 -9.88 15.87 -0.14
CA PHE A 134 -9.68 14.53 -0.69
C PHE A 134 -10.01 13.46 0.34
N ALA A 135 -10.89 12.54 -0.01
CA ALA A 135 -11.29 11.41 0.81
C ALA A 135 -10.85 10.09 0.16
N TYR A 136 -10.04 9.31 0.86
CA TYR A 136 -9.57 8.01 0.39
C TYR A 136 -9.70 6.94 1.47
N PHE A 137 -10.59 5.97 1.22
CA PHE A 137 -10.89 4.91 2.17
C PHE A 137 -10.62 3.53 1.56
N VAL A 138 -9.69 2.78 2.17
CA VAL A 138 -9.44 1.36 1.83
C VAL A 138 -10.61 0.50 2.28
N VAL A 139 -11.17 0.82 3.45
CA VAL A 139 -12.40 0.22 3.99
C VAL A 139 -13.41 1.34 4.16
N GLU A 140 -14.62 1.13 3.66
CA GLU A 140 -15.66 2.14 3.82
C GLU A 140 -15.91 2.50 5.29
N ASP A 141 -15.91 3.80 5.57
CA ASP A 141 -16.13 4.38 6.89
C ASP A 141 -17.15 5.51 6.79
N GLU A 142 -18.40 5.19 7.16
CA GLU A 142 -19.50 6.14 7.05
C GLU A 142 -19.29 7.37 7.95
N LEU A 143 -18.71 7.21 9.15
CA LEU A 143 -18.45 8.33 10.06
C LEU A 143 -17.39 9.27 9.47
N LEU A 144 -16.28 8.70 9.01
CA LEU A 144 -15.20 9.48 8.42
C LEU A 144 -15.67 10.18 7.14
N GLY A 145 -16.50 9.51 6.32
CA GLY A 145 -17.12 10.10 5.14
C GLY A 145 -18.02 11.29 5.48
N LYS A 146 -18.91 11.14 6.47
CA LYS A 146 -19.75 12.26 6.95
C LYS A 146 -18.92 13.42 7.52
N CYS A 147 -17.78 13.14 8.13
CA CYS A 147 -16.85 14.18 8.58
C CYS A 147 -16.26 14.94 7.40
N ALA A 148 -15.85 14.23 6.34
CA ALA A 148 -15.32 14.85 5.11
C ALA A 148 -16.38 15.71 4.41
N GLU A 149 -17.61 15.19 4.25
CA GLU A 149 -18.75 15.94 3.69
C GLU A 149 -19.04 17.23 4.50
N LYS A 150 -19.10 17.11 5.82
CA LYS A 150 -19.36 18.27 6.69
C LYS A 150 -18.24 19.30 6.61
N ALA A 151 -16.98 18.87 6.56
CA ALA A 151 -15.83 19.76 6.41
C ALA A 151 -15.87 20.47 5.06
N ALA A 152 -16.19 19.77 3.98
CA ALA A 152 -16.35 20.34 2.64
C ALA A 152 -17.45 21.41 2.63
N ALA A 153 -18.61 21.13 3.20
CA ALA A 153 -19.74 22.05 3.27
C ALA A 153 -19.40 23.30 4.10
N VAL A 154 -18.74 23.16 5.25
CA VAL A 154 -18.37 24.30 6.11
C VAL A 154 -17.33 25.19 5.47
N LEU A 155 -16.35 24.60 4.77
CA LEU A 155 -15.26 25.34 4.11
C LEU A 155 -15.62 25.87 2.72
N GLY A 156 -16.74 25.43 2.14
CA GLY A 156 -17.14 25.75 0.77
C GLY A 156 -16.20 25.10 -0.27
N TYR A 157 -15.61 23.95 0.05
CA TYR A 157 -14.72 23.22 -0.84
C TYR A 157 -15.45 22.05 -1.49
N ARG A 158 -14.94 21.60 -2.64
CA ARG A 158 -15.42 20.36 -3.25
C ARG A 158 -14.98 19.17 -2.41
N LEU A 159 -15.74 18.09 -2.42
CA LEU A 159 -15.32 16.78 -1.91
C LEU A 159 -14.98 15.89 -3.10
N ILE A 160 -13.75 15.40 -3.15
CA ILE A 160 -13.27 14.42 -4.13
C ILE A 160 -13.04 13.10 -3.41
N GLU A 161 -13.67 12.04 -3.86
CA GLU A 161 -13.54 10.72 -3.27
C GLU A 161 -12.86 9.76 -4.23
N LEU A 162 -11.83 9.05 -3.73
CA LEU A 162 -11.20 7.95 -4.44
C LEU A 162 -11.70 6.62 -3.89
N HIS A 163 -12.25 5.80 -4.79
CA HIS A 163 -12.74 4.47 -4.49
C HIS A 163 -12.11 3.44 -5.42
N TYR A 164 -11.73 2.28 -4.88
CA TYR A 164 -11.33 1.13 -5.68
C TYR A 164 -12.49 0.18 -6.00
N LYS A 165 -13.66 0.36 -5.35
CA LYS A 165 -14.89 -0.38 -5.62
C LYS A 165 -15.86 0.48 -6.42
N LYS A 166 -16.47 -0.09 -7.47
CA LYS A 166 -17.46 0.60 -8.32
C LYS A 166 -18.81 0.87 -7.65
N THR A 167 -19.05 0.35 -6.47
CA THR A 167 -20.30 0.53 -5.71
C THR A 167 -20.02 1.04 -4.31
N PRO A 168 -19.59 2.31 -4.16
CA PRO A 168 -19.38 2.90 -2.86
C PRO A 168 -20.70 3.14 -2.14
N LYS A 169 -20.71 3.08 -0.82
CA LYS A 169 -21.88 3.43 0.01
C LYS A 169 -22.07 4.94 0.08
N LEU A 170 -20.98 5.68 0.12
CA LEU A 170 -20.99 7.14 -0.01
C LEU A 170 -20.94 7.50 -1.49
N LYS A 171 -21.72 8.48 -1.88
CA LYS A 171 -21.79 8.96 -3.27
C LYS A 171 -21.59 10.45 -3.27
N SER A 172 -20.42 10.90 -3.69
CA SER A 172 -20.26 12.29 -4.14
C SER A 172 -20.38 12.37 -5.67
N GLU A 173 -20.66 13.54 -6.18
CA GLU A 173 -20.68 13.79 -7.62
C GLU A 173 -19.27 13.70 -8.25
N ASN A 174 -18.23 13.60 -7.43
CA ASN A 174 -16.83 13.69 -7.82
C ASN A 174 -16.06 12.46 -7.37
N MET A 175 -16.46 11.28 -7.83
CA MET A 175 -15.79 10.03 -7.55
C MET A 175 -14.73 9.71 -8.60
N ILE A 176 -13.56 9.28 -8.14
CA ILE A 176 -12.48 8.75 -8.96
C ILE A 176 -12.39 7.23 -8.70
N PHE A 177 -12.33 6.43 -9.75
CA PHE A 177 -12.26 4.97 -9.64
C PHE A 177 -11.00 4.35 -10.26
N ASP A 178 -10.24 5.15 -11.03
CA ASP A 178 -9.14 4.72 -11.88
C ASP A 178 -7.86 5.53 -11.66
N ALA A 179 -7.66 6.03 -10.45
CA ALA A 179 -6.45 6.76 -10.11
C ALA A 179 -5.23 5.83 -10.18
N GLY A 180 -4.30 6.18 -11.05
CA GLY A 180 -3.02 5.51 -11.19
C GLY A 180 -1.92 6.08 -10.28
N PRO A 181 -0.68 5.66 -10.49
CA PRO A 181 0.48 6.08 -9.67
C PRO A 181 0.76 7.58 -9.69
N ARG A 182 0.27 8.32 -10.68
CA ARG A 182 0.42 9.78 -10.79
C ARG A 182 -0.78 10.51 -10.19
N GLU A 183 -1.99 10.03 -10.48
CA GLU A 183 -3.24 10.65 -10.05
C GLU A 183 -3.37 10.64 -8.53
N PHE A 184 -3.01 9.53 -7.88
CA PHE A 184 -3.14 9.38 -6.44
C PHE A 184 -2.29 10.40 -5.65
N PRO A 185 -0.95 10.46 -5.82
CA PRO A 185 -0.13 11.44 -5.12
C PRO A 185 -0.46 12.89 -5.52
N THR A 186 -0.80 13.16 -6.79
CA THR A 186 -1.23 14.50 -7.22
C THR A 186 -2.50 14.91 -6.49
N SER A 187 -3.50 14.02 -6.39
CA SER A 187 -4.74 14.32 -5.67
C SER A 187 -4.51 14.67 -4.19
N ILE A 188 -3.53 14.06 -3.55
CA ILE A 188 -3.16 14.40 -2.17
C ILE A 188 -2.37 15.71 -2.14
N SER A 189 -1.42 15.89 -3.07
CA SER A 189 -0.59 17.09 -3.15
C SER A 189 -1.40 18.37 -3.34
N ASP A 190 -2.47 18.31 -4.14
CA ASP A 190 -3.29 19.48 -4.46
C ASP A 190 -4.41 19.75 -3.45
N ALA A 191 -4.82 18.72 -2.67
CA ALA A 191 -5.91 18.87 -1.70
C ALA A 191 -5.60 19.87 -0.60
N GLU A 192 -6.61 20.58 -0.10
CA GLU A 192 -6.51 21.45 1.09
C GLU A 192 -6.52 20.63 2.41
N MET A 193 -7.20 19.48 2.40
CA MET A 193 -7.31 18.58 3.54
C MET A 193 -7.62 17.16 3.08
N ILE A 194 -7.14 16.17 3.82
CA ILE A 194 -7.33 14.75 3.52
C ILE A 194 -8.08 14.05 4.66
N PHE A 195 -9.02 13.19 4.29
CA PHE A 195 -9.67 12.22 5.19
C PHE A 195 -9.35 10.81 4.69
N THR A 196 -8.75 9.98 5.53
CA THR A 196 -8.32 8.65 5.09
C THR A 196 -8.28 7.63 6.24
N ASN A 197 -8.46 6.36 5.89
CA ASN A 197 -8.10 5.22 6.75
C ASN A 197 -7.06 4.32 6.08
N SER A 198 -6.42 4.84 5.03
CA SER A 198 -5.35 4.19 4.31
C SER A 198 -3.99 4.49 4.93
N PHE A 199 -3.14 3.47 5.04
CA PHE A 199 -1.74 3.66 5.39
C PHE A 199 -1.06 4.62 4.40
N HIS A 200 -1.14 4.35 3.09
CA HIS A 200 -0.52 5.20 2.07
C HIS A 200 -1.15 6.59 1.97
N GLY A 201 -2.48 6.70 2.20
CA GLY A 201 -3.13 8.01 2.31
C GLY A 201 -2.54 8.86 3.43
N THR A 202 -2.25 8.24 4.58
CA THR A 202 -1.58 8.90 5.72
C THR A 202 -0.13 9.25 5.40
N VAL A 203 0.64 8.32 4.83
CA VAL A 203 2.05 8.52 4.47
C VAL A 203 2.22 9.69 3.51
N PHE A 204 1.49 9.71 2.40
CA PHE A 204 1.56 10.81 1.44
C PHE A 204 1.06 12.14 2.01
N SER A 205 0.08 12.12 2.91
CA SER A 205 -0.34 13.33 3.62
C SER A 205 0.79 13.93 4.47
N ILE A 206 1.59 13.09 5.12
CA ILE A 206 2.77 13.51 5.89
C ILE A 206 3.86 14.02 4.94
N LEU A 207 4.21 13.27 3.91
CA LEU A 207 5.24 13.62 2.93
C LEU A 207 4.96 14.97 2.25
N PHE A 208 3.71 15.23 1.89
CA PHE A 208 3.30 16.48 1.26
C PHE A 208 2.88 17.56 2.26
N GLN A 209 3.07 17.32 3.58
CA GLN A 209 2.79 18.27 4.66
C GLN A 209 1.34 18.79 4.62
N LYS A 210 0.40 17.91 4.33
CA LYS A 210 -1.03 18.24 4.25
C LYS A 210 -1.72 18.17 5.61
N LYS A 211 -2.80 18.92 5.76
CA LYS A 211 -3.74 18.72 6.87
C LYS A 211 -4.52 17.43 6.61
N PHE A 212 -4.57 16.54 7.59
CA PHE A 212 -5.30 15.30 7.41
C PHE A 212 -5.93 14.78 8.70
N TYR A 213 -6.96 13.98 8.54
CA TYR A 213 -7.55 13.13 9.55
C TYR A 213 -7.39 11.68 9.11
N SER A 214 -6.67 10.92 9.93
CA SER A 214 -6.48 9.48 9.70
C SER A 214 -7.14 8.71 10.83
N VAL A 215 -7.93 7.69 10.47
CA VAL A 215 -8.58 6.79 11.43
C VAL A 215 -8.03 5.39 11.23
N TYR A 216 -7.50 4.83 12.31
CA TYR A 216 -7.11 3.43 12.35
C TYR A 216 -8.27 2.60 12.87
N LYS A 217 -8.68 1.56 12.15
CA LYS A 217 -9.60 0.54 12.64
C LYS A 217 -8.81 -0.63 13.17
N GLU A 218 -8.93 -0.91 14.46
CA GLU A 218 -8.59 -2.23 15.00
C GLU A 218 -9.66 -3.22 14.50
N ASN A 219 -9.24 -4.21 13.73
CA ASN A 219 -10.09 -5.32 13.31
C ASN A 219 -10.11 -6.41 14.37
#